data_e4c16eb2902fd231de5bdde5b2e4ada4
#
_entry.id   e4c16eb2902fd231de5bdde5b2e4ada4
#
_cell.length_a   1.000
_cell.length_b   1.000
_cell.length_c   1.000
_cell.angle_alpha   90.00
_cell.angle_beta   90.00
_cell.angle_gamma   90.00
#
_symmetry.space_group_name_H-M   'P 1'
#
loop_
_entity.id
_entity.type
_entity.pdbx_description
1 polymer ?
#
loop_
_entity_poly.entity_id
_entity_poly.type
_entity_poly.pdbx_seq_one_letter_code
_entity_poly.pdbx_strand_id
1 'polypeptide(L)'
;MSKKSYAVLGLFDTPDALMHAIPKLRAAKLGTVEAYTPYPIHGIDDALGLRRSPLGGMVLVMGVLGALTAFGFQYWISAIDYPIITGGKSAASWEAFVPIMFEVTVLFATFTAGLGMLLLLNRLPFFGHPVLSSKAMKGITRDRYALALEAESEAFDSAAAAQALEAAGAADIEVLPAPDLSLIHI
;
A
#
# COMPACT_ATOMS: atom_id res chain seq x y z
N MET A 1 -2.28 -3.04 34.26
CA MET A 1 -1.88 -3.56 32.95
C MET A 1 -1.73 -2.37 32.04
N SER A 2 -0.51 -2.01 31.66
CA SER A 2 -0.29 -0.91 30.69
C SER A 2 -0.93 -1.30 29.36
N LYS A 3 -1.92 -0.51 28.87
CA LYS A 3 -2.46 -0.72 27.53
C LYS A 3 -1.30 -0.55 26.54
N LYS A 4 -1.02 -1.57 25.74
CA LYS A 4 -0.02 -1.48 24.67
C LYS A 4 -0.38 -0.31 23.78
N SER A 5 0.57 0.57 23.48
CA SER A 5 0.37 1.69 22.56
C SER A 5 0.62 1.20 21.15
N TYR A 6 -0.26 1.57 20.21
CA TYR A 6 -0.10 1.29 18.78
C TYR A 6 0.87 2.27 18.13
N ALA A 7 0.65 3.55 18.37
CA ALA A 7 1.43 4.64 17.79
C ALA A 7 1.33 5.90 18.66
N VAL A 8 2.25 6.84 18.41
CA VAL A 8 2.16 8.21 18.92
C VAL A 8 2.07 9.14 17.72
N LEU A 9 1.02 9.97 17.68
CA LEU A 9 0.78 10.97 16.65
C LEU A 9 1.21 12.35 17.12
N GLY A 10 1.88 13.10 16.24
CA GLY A 10 2.18 14.52 16.44
C GLY A 10 1.69 15.34 15.27
N LEU A 11 1.03 16.47 15.53
CA LEU A 11 0.51 17.39 14.53
C LEU A 11 1.52 18.50 14.20
N PHE A 12 1.56 18.87 12.93
CA PHE A 12 2.37 19.96 12.38
C PHE A 12 1.47 20.91 11.60
N ASP A 13 1.76 22.22 11.70
CA ASP A 13 0.95 23.26 11.05
C ASP A 13 1.37 23.50 9.58
N THR A 14 2.59 23.12 9.22
CA THR A 14 3.13 23.36 7.88
C THR A 14 3.80 22.11 7.30
N PRO A 15 3.75 21.93 5.95
CA PRO A 15 4.44 20.84 5.29
C PRO A 15 5.96 20.89 5.48
N ASP A 16 6.54 22.10 5.56
CA ASP A 16 7.99 22.27 5.76
C ASP A 16 8.42 21.79 7.16
N ALA A 17 7.65 22.13 8.20
CA ALA A 17 7.90 21.63 9.55
C ALA A 17 7.86 20.11 9.61
N LEU A 18 6.86 19.49 8.98
CA LEU A 18 6.74 18.04 8.87
C LEU A 18 7.96 17.43 8.14
N MET A 19 8.33 17.98 6.97
CA MET A 19 9.49 17.51 6.20
C MET A 19 10.79 17.60 6.98
N HIS A 20 11.01 18.63 7.76
CA HIS A 20 12.18 18.79 8.63
C HIS A 20 12.19 17.85 9.84
N ALA A 21 11.02 17.42 10.31
CA ALA A 21 10.89 16.49 11.43
C ALA A 21 11.20 15.05 11.05
N ILE A 22 10.82 14.62 9.84
CA ILE A 22 10.99 13.22 9.37
C ILE A 22 12.41 12.67 9.55
N PRO A 23 13.48 13.32 9.07
CA PRO A 23 14.84 12.76 9.21
C PRO A 23 15.29 12.66 10.67
N LYS A 24 14.85 13.59 11.54
CA LYS A 24 15.15 13.56 12.97
C LYS A 24 14.49 12.36 13.65
N LEU A 25 13.21 12.13 13.38
CA LEU A 25 12.46 11.01 13.96
C LEU A 25 12.98 9.66 13.46
N ARG A 26 13.33 9.56 12.17
CA ARG A 26 13.96 8.35 11.63
C ARG A 26 15.32 8.04 12.25
N ALA A 27 16.12 9.07 12.52
CA ALA A 27 17.41 8.92 13.18
C ALA A 27 17.28 8.44 14.64
N ALA A 28 16.19 8.78 15.31
CA ALA A 28 15.88 8.36 16.68
C ALA A 28 15.57 6.86 16.80
N LYS A 29 15.15 6.19 15.71
CA LYS A 29 14.86 4.73 15.66
C LYS A 29 13.90 4.25 16.76
N LEU A 30 12.91 5.07 17.10
CA LEU A 30 11.92 4.75 18.13
C LEU A 30 10.72 3.96 17.61
N GLY A 31 10.58 3.80 16.29
CA GLY A 31 9.50 3.12 15.61
C GLY A 31 9.46 3.49 14.13
N THR A 32 8.51 2.92 13.39
CA THR A 32 8.29 3.29 11.98
C THR A 32 7.64 4.67 11.90
N VAL A 33 8.23 5.55 11.09
CA VAL A 33 7.70 6.90 10.85
C VAL A 33 6.72 6.85 9.70
N GLU A 34 5.46 7.20 9.95
CA GLU A 34 4.43 7.38 8.93
C GLU A 34 3.94 8.81 8.87
N ALA A 35 3.61 9.29 7.67
CA ALA A 35 3.13 10.65 7.46
C ALA A 35 1.70 10.65 6.90
N TYR A 36 0.86 11.50 7.47
CA TYR A 36 -0.51 11.72 7.04
C TYR A 36 -0.66 13.18 6.62
N THR A 37 -1.01 13.40 5.34
CA THR A 37 -1.07 14.73 4.74
C THR A 37 -2.33 14.87 3.88
N PRO A 38 -2.92 16.08 3.78
CA PRO A 38 -4.14 16.30 3.00
C PRO A 38 -3.90 16.23 1.49
N TYR A 39 -2.67 16.39 1.06
CA TYR A 39 -2.23 16.29 -0.34
C TYR A 39 -0.81 15.74 -0.42
N PRO A 40 -0.40 15.19 -1.58
CA PRO A 40 0.95 14.68 -1.78
C PRO A 40 1.99 15.79 -1.65
N ILE A 41 2.99 15.60 -0.77
CA ILE A 41 4.13 16.51 -0.62
C ILE A 41 5.29 15.95 -1.44
N HIS A 42 5.87 16.79 -2.30
CA HIS A 42 7.01 16.38 -3.12
C HIS A 42 8.21 16.01 -2.25
N GLY A 43 8.82 14.83 -2.52
CA GLY A 43 9.98 14.34 -1.79
C GLY A 43 9.68 13.66 -0.45
N ILE A 44 8.42 13.53 -0.03
CA ILE A 44 8.06 12.88 1.25
C ILE A 44 8.46 11.40 1.26
N ASP A 45 8.33 10.70 0.13
CA ASP A 45 8.69 9.29 0.01
C ASP A 45 10.19 9.07 0.23
N ASP A 46 11.03 9.96 -0.32
CA ASP A 46 12.48 9.93 -0.14
C ASP A 46 12.85 10.26 1.31
N ALA A 47 12.20 11.26 1.91
CA ALA A 47 12.42 11.63 3.31
C ALA A 47 12.05 10.47 4.26
N LEU A 48 10.92 9.81 4.04
CA LEU A 48 10.49 8.60 4.75
C LEU A 48 11.36 7.38 4.43
N GLY A 49 12.13 7.42 3.33
CA GLY A 49 12.96 6.32 2.85
C GLY A 49 12.15 5.13 2.36
N LEU A 50 10.99 5.41 1.78
CA LEU A 50 10.13 4.39 1.23
C LEU A 50 10.77 3.73 0.00
N ARG A 51 10.62 2.42 -0.10
CA ARG A 51 11.08 1.66 -1.27
C ARG A 51 10.02 1.73 -2.36
N ARG A 52 10.47 1.64 -3.62
CA ARG A 52 9.55 1.52 -4.76
C ARG A 52 8.64 0.31 -4.59
N SER A 53 7.35 0.51 -4.89
CA SER A 53 6.36 -0.55 -4.82
C SER A 53 6.71 -1.70 -5.79
N PRO A 54 6.63 -2.97 -5.38
CA PRO A 54 6.80 -4.13 -6.26
C PRO A 54 5.60 -4.33 -7.21
N LEU A 55 4.53 -3.56 -7.05
CA LEU A 55 3.27 -3.72 -7.79
C LEU A 55 3.48 -3.73 -9.30
N GLY A 56 4.29 -2.80 -9.83
CA GLY A 56 4.56 -2.73 -11.27
C GLY A 56 5.20 -4.02 -11.84
N GLY A 57 6.13 -4.62 -11.09
CA GLY A 57 6.74 -5.90 -11.45
C GLY A 57 5.73 -7.06 -11.41
N MET A 58 4.87 -7.09 -10.39
CA MET A 58 3.81 -8.10 -10.28
C MET A 58 2.82 -8.01 -11.43
N VAL A 59 2.39 -6.80 -11.79
CA VAL A 59 1.47 -6.55 -12.91
C VAL A 59 2.09 -6.99 -14.24
N LEU A 60 3.38 -6.69 -14.46
CA LEU A 60 4.09 -7.12 -15.67
C LEU A 60 4.12 -8.65 -15.78
N VAL A 61 4.53 -9.34 -14.71
CA VAL A 61 4.62 -10.81 -14.70
C VAL A 61 3.26 -11.44 -14.98
N MET A 62 2.21 -10.95 -14.32
CA MET A 62 0.86 -11.49 -14.50
C MET A 62 0.28 -11.16 -15.88
N GLY A 63 0.59 -9.99 -16.44
CA GLY A 63 0.23 -9.65 -17.82
C GLY A 63 0.87 -10.62 -18.84
N VAL A 64 2.17 -10.90 -18.70
CA VAL A 64 2.86 -11.90 -19.53
C VAL A 64 2.26 -13.29 -19.37
N LEU A 65 1.97 -13.71 -18.14
CA LEU A 65 1.29 -15.00 -17.88
C LEU A 65 -0.09 -15.05 -18.52
N GLY A 66 -0.85 -13.96 -18.48
CA GLY A 66 -2.14 -13.84 -19.16
C GLY A 66 -2.04 -14.04 -20.67
N ALA A 67 -1.05 -13.37 -21.31
CA ALA A 67 -0.78 -13.54 -22.74
C ALA A 67 -0.43 -14.99 -23.11
N LEU A 68 0.49 -15.58 -22.36
CA LEU A 68 0.93 -16.97 -22.59
C LEU A 68 -0.20 -17.97 -22.35
N THR A 69 -1.01 -17.76 -21.33
CA THR A 69 -2.18 -18.61 -21.03
C THR A 69 -3.19 -18.54 -22.18
N ALA A 70 -3.53 -17.33 -22.64
CA ALA A 70 -4.46 -17.14 -23.74
C ALA A 70 -3.94 -17.76 -25.05
N PHE A 71 -2.66 -17.53 -25.37
CA PHE A 71 -2.03 -18.12 -26.53
C PHE A 71 -2.05 -19.66 -26.47
N GLY A 72 -1.57 -20.23 -25.37
CA GLY A 72 -1.48 -21.69 -25.19
C GLY A 72 -2.84 -22.35 -25.24
N PHE A 73 -3.85 -21.75 -24.61
CA PHE A 73 -5.22 -22.27 -24.61
C PHE A 73 -5.86 -22.23 -26.01
N GLN A 74 -5.73 -21.11 -26.73
CA GLN A 74 -6.25 -20.98 -28.09
C GLN A 74 -5.53 -21.93 -29.06
N TYR A 75 -4.20 -22.02 -28.95
CA TYR A 75 -3.41 -22.94 -29.76
C TYR A 75 -3.84 -24.40 -29.51
N TRP A 76 -3.98 -24.79 -28.22
CA TRP A 76 -4.40 -26.14 -27.86
C TRP A 76 -5.78 -26.51 -28.45
N ILE A 77 -6.77 -25.61 -28.27
CA ILE A 77 -8.12 -25.84 -28.80
C ILE A 77 -8.11 -25.92 -30.32
N SER A 78 -7.46 -24.94 -30.99
CA SER A 78 -7.56 -24.77 -32.44
C SER A 78 -6.70 -25.74 -33.24
N ALA A 79 -5.55 -26.16 -32.69
CA ALA A 79 -4.59 -26.97 -33.43
C ALA A 79 -4.53 -28.45 -32.96
N ILE A 80 -4.93 -28.73 -31.70
CA ILE A 80 -4.75 -30.06 -31.11
C ILE A 80 -6.10 -30.74 -30.81
N ASP A 81 -6.94 -30.10 -30.00
CA ASP A 81 -8.15 -30.68 -29.44
C ASP A 81 -9.28 -30.74 -30.49
N TYR A 82 -9.56 -29.60 -31.14
CA TYR A 82 -10.66 -29.50 -32.09
C TYR A 82 -10.29 -28.69 -33.32
N PRO A 83 -9.42 -29.21 -34.22
CA PRO A 83 -8.95 -28.51 -35.39
C PRO A 83 -10.06 -28.34 -36.44
N ILE A 84 -10.59 -27.12 -36.54
CA ILE A 84 -11.52 -26.73 -37.60
C ILE A 84 -10.79 -25.88 -38.63
N ILE A 85 -10.61 -26.38 -39.82
CA ILE A 85 -9.98 -25.65 -40.93
C ILE A 85 -11.07 -24.97 -41.73
N THR A 86 -11.21 -23.63 -41.53
CA THR A 86 -12.17 -22.81 -42.26
C THR A 86 -11.44 -21.95 -43.31
N GLY A 87 -11.87 -22.04 -44.56
CA GLY A 87 -11.32 -21.21 -45.63
C GLY A 87 -9.84 -21.45 -45.95
N GLY A 88 -9.32 -22.67 -45.64
CA GLY A 88 -7.93 -23.05 -45.95
C GLY A 88 -6.88 -22.42 -45.02
N LYS A 89 -7.28 -21.76 -43.91
CA LYS A 89 -6.34 -21.19 -42.95
C LYS A 89 -5.72 -22.33 -42.10
N SER A 90 -4.44 -22.11 -41.73
CA SER A 90 -3.79 -22.99 -40.75
C SER A 90 -4.56 -23.02 -39.43
N ALA A 91 -4.71 -24.19 -38.80
CA ALA A 91 -5.29 -24.30 -37.46
C ALA A 91 -4.52 -23.48 -36.40
N ALA A 92 -3.22 -23.28 -36.61
CA ALA A 92 -2.33 -22.51 -35.75
C ALA A 92 -2.11 -21.04 -36.24
N SER A 93 -3.15 -20.41 -36.79
CA SER A 93 -3.07 -18.99 -37.25
C SER A 93 -3.03 -18.03 -36.04
N TRP A 94 -1.83 -17.82 -35.49
CA TRP A 94 -1.58 -17.07 -34.27
C TRP A 94 -2.08 -15.61 -34.32
N GLU A 95 -2.14 -15.01 -35.53
CA GLU A 95 -2.63 -13.66 -35.73
C GLU A 95 -4.09 -13.50 -35.29
N ALA A 96 -4.88 -14.56 -35.44
CA ALA A 96 -6.27 -14.59 -34.99
C ALA A 96 -6.39 -14.66 -33.45
N PHE A 97 -5.34 -15.07 -32.76
CA PHE A 97 -5.32 -15.19 -31.30
C PHE A 97 -5.01 -13.87 -30.59
N VAL A 98 -4.39 -12.90 -31.30
CA VAL A 98 -3.93 -11.64 -30.73
C VAL A 98 -5.01 -10.85 -29.98
N PRO A 99 -6.25 -10.69 -30.50
CA PRO A 99 -7.29 -9.95 -29.77
C PRO A 99 -7.59 -10.54 -28.39
N ILE A 100 -7.76 -11.86 -28.31
CA ILE A 100 -8.04 -12.56 -27.04
C ILE A 100 -6.81 -12.57 -26.13
N MET A 101 -5.61 -12.72 -26.68
CA MET A 101 -4.37 -12.59 -25.90
C MET A 101 -4.28 -11.21 -25.23
N PHE A 102 -4.59 -10.14 -25.97
CA PHE A 102 -4.60 -8.79 -25.42
C PHE A 102 -5.63 -8.66 -24.28
N GLU A 103 -6.84 -9.15 -24.51
CA GLU A 103 -7.93 -9.08 -23.51
C GLU A 103 -7.56 -9.81 -22.20
N VAL A 104 -7.06 -11.05 -22.30
CA VAL A 104 -6.65 -11.82 -21.12
C VAL A 104 -5.41 -11.21 -20.45
N THR A 105 -4.47 -10.64 -21.22
CA THR A 105 -3.33 -9.88 -20.68
C THR A 105 -3.81 -8.74 -19.80
N VAL A 106 -4.73 -7.91 -20.32
CA VAL A 106 -5.29 -6.77 -19.58
C VAL A 106 -6.08 -7.24 -18.37
N LEU A 107 -6.83 -8.32 -18.49
CA LEU A 107 -7.59 -8.90 -17.39
C LEU A 107 -6.68 -9.31 -16.22
N PHE A 108 -5.63 -10.08 -16.50
CA PHE A 108 -4.66 -10.51 -15.48
C PHE A 108 -3.92 -9.32 -14.86
N ALA A 109 -3.49 -8.37 -15.68
CA ALA A 109 -2.83 -7.16 -15.23
C ALA A 109 -3.73 -6.32 -14.30
N THR A 110 -5.00 -6.14 -14.68
CA THR A 110 -5.98 -5.34 -13.92
C THR A 110 -6.32 -5.98 -12.58
N PHE A 111 -6.60 -7.29 -12.56
CA PHE A 111 -6.83 -7.98 -11.30
C PHE A 111 -5.60 -7.94 -10.39
N THR A 112 -4.42 -8.11 -10.95
CA THR A 112 -3.17 -8.01 -10.16
C THR A 112 -2.96 -6.60 -9.63
N ALA A 113 -3.22 -5.57 -10.42
CA ALA A 113 -3.12 -4.18 -9.98
C ALA A 113 -4.11 -3.89 -8.86
N GLY A 114 -5.40 -4.21 -9.05
CA GLY A 114 -6.45 -3.93 -8.07
C GLY A 114 -6.33 -4.78 -6.81
N LEU A 115 -6.41 -6.10 -6.94
CA LEU A 115 -6.38 -7.00 -5.79
C LEU A 115 -4.99 -7.05 -5.14
N GLY A 116 -3.91 -7.00 -5.95
CA GLY A 116 -2.55 -6.95 -5.44
C GLY A 116 -2.29 -5.69 -4.60
N MET A 117 -2.74 -4.53 -5.07
CA MET A 117 -2.64 -3.29 -4.30
C MET A 117 -3.47 -3.35 -3.02
N LEU A 118 -4.74 -3.75 -3.11
CA LEU A 118 -5.64 -3.75 -1.95
C LEU A 118 -5.27 -4.81 -0.92
N LEU A 119 -5.16 -6.08 -1.34
CA LEU A 119 -5.07 -7.21 -0.42
C LEU A 119 -3.62 -7.52 -0.02
N LEU A 120 -2.69 -7.53 -1.00
CA LEU A 120 -1.32 -7.98 -0.73
C LEU A 120 -0.43 -6.87 -0.18
N LEU A 121 -0.51 -5.66 -0.75
CA LEU A 121 0.37 -4.57 -0.35
C LEU A 121 -0.20 -3.75 0.80
N ASN A 122 -1.49 -3.41 0.76
CA ASN A 122 -2.11 -2.56 1.78
C ASN A 122 -2.95 -3.32 2.81
N ARG A 123 -3.19 -4.62 2.60
CA ARG A 123 -4.00 -5.47 3.49
C ARG A 123 -5.37 -4.86 3.81
N LEU A 124 -5.98 -4.22 2.84
CA LEU A 124 -7.31 -3.62 2.95
C LEU A 124 -8.40 -4.66 2.61
N PRO A 125 -9.60 -4.56 3.20
CA PRO A 125 -10.02 -3.55 4.18
C PRO A 125 -9.48 -3.84 5.58
N PHE A 126 -8.92 -2.82 6.25
CA PHE A 126 -8.52 -2.91 7.64
C PHE A 126 -9.53 -2.18 8.50
N PHE A 127 -10.54 -2.89 8.96
CA PHE A 127 -11.61 -2.34 9.81
C PHE A 127 -11.06 -2.02 11.21
N GLY A 128 -11.36 -0.82 11.70
CA GLY A 128 -10.96 -0.41 13.05
C GLY A 128 -9.50 -0.01 13.18
N HIS A 129 -8.88 0.51 12.12
CA HIS A 129 -7.51 1.03 12.21
C HIS A 129 -7.42 2.09 13.33
N PRO A 130 -6.49 1.97 14.30
CA PRO A 130 -6.43 2.86 15.47
C PRO A 130 -6.32 4.35 15.12
N VAL A 131 -5.60 4.66 14.04
CA VAL A 131 -5.41 6.02 13.54
C VAL A 131 -6.75 6.68 13.17
N LEU A 132 -7.72 5.93 12.65
CA LEU A 132 -9.03 6.48 12.28
C LEU A 132 -9.87 6.93 13.49
N SER A 133 -9.60 6.41 14.67
CA SER A 133 -10.25 6.82 15.91
C SER A 133 -9.62 8.05 16.57
N SER A 134 -8.47 8.49 16.08
CA SER A 134 -7.74 9.65 16.57
C SER A 134 -8.52 10.94 16.37
N LYS A 135 -8.47 11.81 17.39
CA LYS A 135 -9.02 13.18 17.28
C LYS A 135 -8.19 14.04 16.35
N ALA A 136 -6.88 13.80 16.33
CA ALA A 136 -5.92 14.51 15.48
C ALA A 136 -6.24 14.33 13.99
N MET A 137 -6.70 13.13 13.59
CA MET A 137 -7.04 12.82 12.20
C MET A 137 -8.19 13.64 11.61
N LYS A 138 -9.04 14.25 12.43
CA LYS A 138 -10.16 15.06 11.94
C LYS A 138 -9.72 16.31 11.16
N GLY A 139 -8.53 16.83 11.40
CA GLY A 139 -7.96 17.99 10.69
C GLY A 139 -7.12 17.64 9.48
N ILE A 140 -6.64 16.39 9.37
CA ILE A 140 -5.64 15.97 8.36
C ILE A 140 -6.20 15.99 6.93
N THR A 141 -7.49 15.86 6.76
CA THR A 141 -8.13 15.96 5.42
C THR A 141 -8.35 17.41 4.96
N ARG A 142 -8.00 18.39 5.78
CA ARG A 142 -8.22 19.82 5.49
C ARG A 142 -6.90 20.58 5.38
N ASP A 143 -6.25 20.82 6.50
CA ASP A 143 -5.16 21.77 6.64
C ASP A 143 -4.08 21.35 7.67
N ARG A 144 -4.18 20.16 8.25
CA ARG A 144 -3.23 19.64 9.23
C ARG A 144 -2.35 18.56 8.65
N TYR A 145 -1.15 18.45 9.18
CA TYR A 145 -0.17 17.42 8.82
C TYR A 145 0.18 16.63 10.06
N ALA A 146 0.31 15.32 9.97
CA ALA A 146 0.69 14.50 11.11
C ALA A 146 1.82 13.54 10.76
N LEU A 147 2.68 13.31 11.77
CA LEU A 147 3.60 12.18 11.78
C LEU A 147 3.20 11.20 12.88
N ALA A 148 3.20 9.94 12.55
CA ALA A 148 3.03 8.85 13.51
C ALA A 148 4.37 8.13 13.69
N LEU A 149 4.67 7.80 14.95
CA LEU A 149 5.67 6.82 15.31
C LEU A 149 4.94 5.54 15.69
N GLU A 150 4.92 4.55 14.81
CA GLU A 150 4.23 3.29 15.01
C GLU A 150 5.14 2.27 15.71
N ALA A 151 4.53 1.50 16.62
CA ALA A 151 5.23 0.47 17.37
C ALA A 151 5.64 -0.70 16.48
N GLU A 152 6.94 -0.93 16.29
CA GLU A 152 7.49 -2.10 15.59
C GLU A 152 7.58 -3.33 16.51
N SER A 153 7.61 -3.13 17.81
CA SER A 153 7.81 -4.20 18.79
C SER A 153 7.04 -3.94 20.10
N GLU A 154 6.94 -4.97 20.90
CA GLU A 154 6.34 -4.86 22.25
C GLU A 154 7.12 -3.94 23.20
N ALA A 155 8.38 -3.65 22.89
CA ALA A 155 9.25 -2.77 23.66
C ALA A 155 9.10 -1.28 23.29
N PHE A 156 8.08 -0.92 22.50
CA PHE A 156 7.85 0.46 22.07
C PHE A 156 7.60 1.38 23.27
N ASP A 157 8.45 2.40 23.42
CA ASP A 157 8.32 3.41 24.46
C ASP A 157 7.55 4.63 23.92
N SER A 158 6.27 4.67 24.25
CA SER A 158 5.40 5.79 23.84
C SER A 158 5.78 7.12 24.49
N ALA A 159 6.45 7.13 25.65
CA ALA A 159 6.90 8.37 26.27
C ALA A 159 8.12 8.95 25.55
N ALA A 160 9.09 8.10 25.20
CA ALA A 160 10.22 8.53 24.38
C ALA A 160 9.81 8.99 22.98
N ALA A 161 8.82 8.30 22.37
CA ALA A 161 8.26 8.68 21.08
C ALA A 161 7.56 10.06 21.14
N ALA A 162 6.79 10.32 22.21
CA ALA A 162 6.15 11.62 22.43
C ALA A 162 7.18 12.74 22.57
N GLN A 163 8.21 12.54 23.39
CA GLN A 163 9.29 13.53 23.55
C GLN A 163 10.04 13.80 22.25
N ALA A 164 10.27 12.76 21.44
CA ALA A 164 10.93 12.93 20.14
C ALA A 164 10.07 13.76 19.18
N LEU A 165 8.76 13.57 19.17
CA LEU A 165 7.82 14.36 18.37
C LEU A 165 7.77 15.82 18.83
N GLU A 166 7.72 16.07 20.15
CA GLU A 166 7.81 17.44 20.71
C GLU A 166 9.12 18.13 20.30
N ALA A 167 10.24 17.43 20.47
CA ALA A 167 11.56 17.96 20.10
C ALA A 167 11.69 18.21 18.58
N ALA A 168 10.92 17.49 17.77
CA ALA A 168 10.85 17.69 16.33
C ALA A 168 9.92 18.85 15.92
N GLY A 169 9.15 19.43 16.88
CA GLY A 169 8.27 20.58 16.66
C GLY A 169 6.80 20.24 16.46
N ALA A 170 6.36 19.05 16.88
CA ALA A 170 4.94 18.72 16.89
C ALA A 170 4.19 19.54 17.94
N ALA A 171 3.01 20.06 17.55
CA ALA A 171 2.17 20.85 18.44
C ALA A 171 1.32 19.96 19.36
N ASP A 172 0.42 19.18 18.82
CA ASP A 172 -0.48 18.33 19.59
C ASP A 172 -0.02 16.86 19.49
N ILE A 173 0.15 16.22 20.64
CA ILE A 173 0.56 14.81 20.70
C ILE A 173 -0.55 13.95 21.22
N GLU A 174 -0.85 12.88 20.49
CA GLU A 174 -1.87 11.89 20.86
C GLU A 174 -1.27 10.49 20.87
N VAL A 175 -1.42 9.78 21.98
CA VAL A 175 -1.01 8.37 22.10
C VAL A 175 -2.19 7.48 21.73
N LEU A 176 -2.04 6.66 20.70
CA LEU A 176 -3.05 5.73 20.25
C LEU A 176 -2.91 4.37 20.94
N PRO A 177 -3.97 3.85 21.54
CA PRO A 177 -3.95 2.52 22.11
C PRO A 177 -3.89 1.45 21.01
N ALA A 178 -3.31 0.30 21.33
CA ALA A 178 -3.39 -0.84 20.42
C ALA A 178 -4.86 -1.25 20.20
N PRO A 179 -5.20 -1.69 18.98
CA PRO A 179 -6.55 -2.12 18.67
C PRO A 179 -6.93 -3.30 19.57
N ASP A 180 -8.15 -3.25 20.10
CA ASP A 180 -8.71 -4.37 20.84
C ASP A 180 -9.15 -5.43 19.84
N LEU A 181 -8.27 -6.40 19.56
CA LEU A 181 -8.53 -7.49 18.62
C LEU A 181 -9.67 -8.41 19.08
N SER A 182 -10.15 -8.27 20.32
CA SER A 182 -11.29 -9.04 20.84
C SER A 182 -12.62 -8.66 20.16
N LEU A 183 -12.68 -7.52 19.50
CA LEU A 183 -13.86 -7.04 18.78
C LEU A 183 -13.89 -7.43 17.28
N ILE A 184 -12.84 -8.07 16.77
CA ILE A 184 -12.74 -8.53 15.39
C ILE A 184 -13.01 -10.03 15.33
N HIS A 185 -14.11 -10.47 15.89
CA HIS A 185 -14.68 -11.78 15.61
C HIS A 185 -15.75 -11.61 14.53
N ILE A 186 -15.34 -11.69 13.27
CA ILE A 186 -16.18 -12.04 12.13
C ILE A 186 -15.63 -13.31 11.52
#